data_67c2210f6a9787801a012b3ca1fb8716
#
_entry.id   67c2210f6a9787801a012b3ca1fb8716
#
_cell.length_a   1.000
_cell.length_b   1.000
_cell.length_c   1.000
_cell.angle_alpha   90.00
_cell.angle_beta   90.00
_cell.angle_gamma   90.00
#
_symmetry.space_group_name_H-M   'P 1'
#
loop_
_entity.id
_entity.type
_entity.pdbx_description
1 polymer ?
#
loop_
_entity_poly.entity_id
_entity_poly.type
_entity_poly.pdbx_seq_one_letter_code
_entity_poly.pdbx_strand_id
1 'polypeptide(L)'
;MSAGPVRIARTEDLAAVRRLGVACGLEDSGRSDEQIEAAWGAFAGERLVGAIALERNEGLETVNWMAVDGDYRRRGIAGRLYAALEREALVRSITRLWVTARAPAFFLSQGYTAVPEGDERDILMGECPRCAQLGRGCEPQALTKRIDDSGPPDGSRSEGETWHDRD
;
A
#
# COMPACT_ATOMS: atom_id res chain seq x y z
N MET A 1 -22.28 -16.74 10.73
CA MET A 1 -22.22 -17.06 9.31
C MET A 1 -20.85 -16.67 8.77
N SER A 2 -20.15 -17.60 8.19
CA SER A 2 -18.83 -17.28 7.66
C SER A 2 -18.98 -16.62 6.30
N ALA A 3 -18.10 -15.67 6.03
CA ALA A 3 -18.06 -15.05 4.72
C ALA A 3 -17.52 -16.08 3.72
N GLY A 4 -17.99 -15.98 2.49
CA GLY A 4 -17.52 -16.87 1.45
C GLY A 4 -16.08 -16.58 1.07
N PRO A 5 -15.55 -17.32 0.08
CA PRO A 5 -14.20 -17.10 -0.37
C PRO A 5 -14.04 -15.72 -0.97
N VAL A 6 -12.82 -15.20 -0.85
CA VAL A 6 -12.48 -13.86 -1.36
C VAL A 6 -11.44 -14.06 -2.45
N ARG A 7 -11.67 -13.44 -3.60
CA ARG A 7 -10.69 -13.46 -4.69
C ARG A 7 -10.08 -12.09 -4.88
N ILE A 8 -8.84 -12.06 -5.29
CA ILE A 8 -8.13 -10.82 -5.59
C ILE A 8 -8.09 -10.68 -7.10
N ALA A 9 -8.47 -9.51 -7.60
CA ALA A 9 -8.48 -9.26 -9.04
C ALA A 9 -8.18 -7.81 -9.33
N ARG A 10 -7.60 -7.57 -10.48
CA ARG A 10 -7.40 -6.23 -11.00
C ARG A 10 -8.77 -5.56 -11.18
N THR A 11 -8.85 -4.28 -10.89
CA THR A 11 -10.11 -3.56 -11.07
C THR A 11 -9.83 -2.18 -11.68
N GLU A 12 -10.78 -1.72 -12.47
CA GLU A 12 -10.74 -0.36 -13.00
C GLU A 12 -11.87 0.49 -12.45
N ASP A 13 -12.64 -0.06 -11.53
CA ASP A 13 -13.75 0.68 -10.90
C ASP A 13 -13.19 1.50 -9.75
N LEU A 14 -12.54 2.60 -10.09
CA LEU A 14 -11.88 3.43 -9.10
C LEU A 14 -12.88 4.12 -8.18
N ALA A 15 -14.09 4.38 -8.68
CA ALA A 15 -15.13 4.96 -7.83
C ALA A 15 -15.47 4.01 -6.68
N ALA A 16 -15.56 2.72 -6.97
CA ALA A 16 -15.82 1.72 -5.92
C ALA A 16 -14.67 1.66 -4.93
N VAL A 17 -13.43 1.73 -5.43
CA VAL A 17 -12.26 1.73 -4.55
C VAL A 17 -12.30 2.93 -3.61
N ARG A 18 -12.60 4.12 -4.14
CA ARG A 18 -12.69 5.32 -3.31
C ARG A 18 -13.81 5.21 -2.29
N ARG A 19 -14.97 4.72 -2.71
CA ARG A 19 -16.09 4.57 -1.77
C ARG A 19 -15.73 3.64 -0.63
N LEU A 20 -15.07 2.54 -0.93
CA LEU A 20 -14.64 1.62 0.12
C LEU A 20 -13.63 2.29 1.05
N GLY A 21 -12.66 3.00 0.49
CA GLY A 21 -11.66 3.66 1.30
C GLY A 21 -12.29 4.67 2.25
N VAL A 22 -13.18 5.51 1.73
CA VAL A 22 -13.84 6.51 2.57
C VAL A 22 -14.69 5.83 3.64
N ALA A 23 -15.41 4.76 3.29
CA ALA A 23 -16.19 4.02 4.28
C ALA A 23 -15.32 3.42 5.37
N CYS A 24 -14.06 3.12 5.06
CA CYS A 24 -13.10 2.60 6.04
C CYS A 24 -12.31 3.71 6.74
N GLY A 25 -12.65 4.96 6.49
CA GLY A 25 -12.05 6.08 7.22
C GLY A 25 -10.93 6.80 6.51
N LEU A 26 -10.63 6.46 5.26
CA LEU A 26 -9.61 7.19 4.52
C LEU A 26 -10.16 8.52 4.05
N GLU A 27 -9.26 9.49 3.96
CA GLU A 27 -9.62 10.82 3.48
C GLU A 27 -9.46 10.88 1.97
N ASP A 28 -10.47 11.40 1.28
CA ASP A 28 -10.38 11.62 -0.16
C ASP A 28 -9.89 13.04 -0.38
N SER A 29 -8.62 13.14 -0.77
CA SER A 29 -7.99 14.45 -0.97
C SER A 29 -8.41 15.10 -2.29
N GLY A 30 -9.17 14.40 -3.12
CA GLY A 30 -9.59 14.93 -4.42
C GLY A 30 -8.55 14.83 -5.50
N ARG A 31 -7.48 14.04 -5.27
CA ARG A 31 -6.51 13.84 -6.33
C ARG A 31 -7.11 13.10 -7.51
N SER A 32 -6.57 13.37 -8.68
CA SER A 32 -7.09 12.81 -9.91
C SER A 32 -6.88 11.30 -9.99
N ASP A 33 -7.87 10.61 -10.56
CA ASP A 33 -7.72 9.18 -10.87
C ASP A 33 -6.60 8.94 -11.88
N GLU A 34 -6.20 9.98 -12.62
CA GLU A 34 -5.11 9.83 -13.58
C GLU A 34 -3.78 9.47 -12.95
N GLN A 35 -3.63 9.73 -11.65
CA GLN A 35 -2.41 9.37 -10.95
C GLN A 35 -2.40 7.90 -10.56
N ILE A 36 -3.54 7.23 -10.59
CA ILE A 36 -3.63 5.81 -10.24
C ILE A 36 -3.23 4.99 -11.45
N GLU A 37 -2.16 4.21 -11.29
CA GLU A 37 -1.63 3.40 -12.38
C GLU A 37 -2.27 2.02 -12.45
N ALA A 38 -2.67 1.49 -11.31
CA ALA A 38 -3.29 0.18 -11.24
C ALA A 38 -3.98 0.04 -9.89
N ALA A 39 -5.03 -0.77 -9.87
CA ALA A 39 -5.75 -1.03 -8.63
C ALA A 39 -6.22 -2.48 -8.60
N TRP A 40 -6.35 -3.01 -7.40
CA TRP A 40 -6.83 -4.37 -7.18
C TRP A 40 -7.93 -4.34 -6.16
N GLY A 41 -8.87 -5.25 -6.32
CA GLY A 41 -9.94 -5.44 -5.37
C GLY A 41 -9.94 -6.83 -4.81
N ALA A 42 -10.43 -6.94 -3.59
CA ALA A 42 -10.76 -8.21 -2.98
C ALA A 42 -12.29 -8.33 -3.05
N PHE A 43 -12.77 -9.40 -3.64
CA PHE A 43 -14.18 -9.57 -3.93
C PHE A 43 -14.75 -10.79 -3.23
N ALA A 44 -15.81 -10.57 -2.47
CA ALA A 44 -16.63 -11.66 -1.93
C ALA A 44 -17.85 -11.74 -2.86
N GLY A 45 -17.85 -12.71 -3.76
CA GLY A 45 -18.80 -12.69 -4.86
C GLY A 45 -18.55 -11.46 -5.72
N GLU A 46 -19.54 -10.61 -5.86
CA GLU A 46 -19.38 -9.37 -6.62
C GLU A 46 -19.17 -8.17 -5.73
N ARG A 47 -19.15 -8.37 -4.43
CA ARG A 47 -18.99 -7.27 -3.48
C ARG A 47 -17.52 -6.96 -3.26
N LEU A 48 -17.16 -5.70 -3.39
CA LEU A 48 -15.80 -5.25 -3.10
C LEU A 48 -15.65 -5.12 -1.59
N VAL A 49 -14.73 -5.91 -1.02
CA VAL A 49 -14.51 -5.94 0.43
C VAL A 49 -13.11 -5.51 0.81
N GLY A 50 -12.25 -5.25 -0.17
CA GLY A 50 -10.92 -4.72 0.07
C GLY A 50 -10.39 -4.11 -1.20
N ALA A 51 -9.39 -3.24 -1.08
CA ALA A 51 -8.81 -2.59 -2.25
C ALA A 51 -7.40 -2.10 -1.93
N ILE A 52 -6.63 -1.88 -3.00
CA ILE A 52 -5.32 -1.26 -2.93
C ILE A 52 -5.03 -0.65 -4.30
N ALA A 53 -4.28 0.43 -4.33
CA ALA A 53 -3.93 1.08 -5.59
C ALA A 53 -2.46 1.45 -5.62
N LEU A 54 -1.88 1.38 -6.80
CA LEU A 54 -0.54 1.88 -7.10
C LEU A 54 -0.72 3.23 -7.78
N GLU A 55 -0.12 4.26 -7.21
CA GLU A 55 -0.34 5.63 -7.64
C GLU A 55 1.00 6.33 -7.80
N ARG A 56 1.10 7.18 -8.81
CA ARG A 56 2.30 8.01 -8.97
C ARG A 56 2.02 9.38 -8.40
N ASN A 57 2.84 9.79 -7.44
CA ASN A 57 2.70 11.07 -6.76
C ASN A 57 4.02 11.82 -6.88
N GLU A 58 4.07 12.81 -7.76
CA GLU A 58 5.25 13.63 -8.01
C GLU A 58 6.51 12.80 -8.21
N GLY A 59 6.37 11.76 -9.01
CA GLY A 59 7.50 10.88 -9.34
C GLY A 59 7.70 9.71 -8.40
N LEU A 60 7.00 9.66 -7.28
CA LEU A 60 7.11 8.55 -6.35
C LEU A 60 6.01 7.53 -6.61
N GLU A 61 6.39 6.26 -6.64
CA GLU A 61 5.44 5.17 -6.80
C GLU A 61 4.89 4.81 -5.44
N THR A 62 3.65 5.17 -5.19
CA THR A 62 3.07 5.07 -3.85
C THR A 62 1.97 4.03 -3.78
N VAL A 63 1.86 3.42 -2.59
CA VAL A 63 0.73 2.56 -2.25
C VAL A 63 -0.36 3.45 -1.68
N ASN A 64 -1.57 3.34 -2.22
CA ASN A 64 -2.67 4.18 -1.76
C ASN A 64 -3.97 3.38 -1.74
N TRP A 65 -4.98 3.95 -1.14
CA TRP A 65 -6.34 3.39 -1.10
C TRP A 65 -6.37 1.96 -0.55
N MET A 66 -5.46 1.61 0.37
CA MET A 66 -5.49 0.28 0.97
C MET A 66 -6.51 0.27 2.11
N ALA A 67 -7.52 -0.55 1.92
CA ALA A 67 -8.59 -0.65 2.90
C ALA A 67 -9.21 -2.04 2.82
N VAL A 68 -9.66 -2.55 3.96
CA VAL A 68 -10.38 -3.81 4.03
C VAL A 68 -11.62 -3.60 4.89
N ASP A 69 -12.77 -4.01 4.39
CA ASP A 69 -14.04 -3.93 5.12
C ASP A 69 -13.89 -4.57 6.49
N GLY A 70 -14.47 -3.93 7.52
CA GLY A 70 -14.29 -4.38 8.88
C GLY A 70 -14.70 -5.83 9.12
N ASP A 71 -15.71 -6.29 8.39
CA ASP A 71 -16.18 -7.68 8.54
C ASP A 71 -15.22 -8.69 7.92
N TYR A 72 -14.25 -8.23 7.16
CA TYR A 72 -13.31 -9.09 6.44
C TYR A 72 -11.88 -8.95 6.91
N ARG A 73 -11.65 -8.23 8.00
CA ARG A 73 -10.31 -8.07 8.54
C ARG A 73 -9.82 -9.34 9.21
N ARG A 74 -8.51 -9.43 9.41
CA ARG A 74 -7.84 -10.56 10.07
C ARG A 74 -7.98 -11.85 9.28
N ARG A 75 -8.09 -11.75 7.95
CA ARG A 75 -8.17 -12.90 7.06
C ARG A 75 -7.04 -12.89 6.04
N GLY A 76 -6.04 -12.04 6.24
CA GLY A 76 -4.90 -11.97 5.33
C GLY A 76 -5.19 -11.27 4.02
N ILE A 77 -6.33 -10.58 3.90
CA ILE A 77 -6.71 -9.93 2.64
C ILE A 77 -5.74 -8.80 2.31
N ALA A 78 -5.37 -7.99 3.30
CA ALA A 78 -4.44 -6.89 3.06
C ALA A 78 -3.13 -7.42 2.49
N GLY A 79 -2.61 -8.51 3.04
CA GLY A 79 -1.38 -9.11 2.54
C GLY A 79 -1.50 -9.62 1.12
N ARG A 80 -2.66 -10.20 0.78
CA ARG A 80 -2.88 -10.69 -0.59
C ARG A 80 -3.00 -9.54 -1.59
N LEU A 81 -3.68 -8.46 -1.19
CA LEU A 81 -3.77 -7.25 -2.02
C LEU A 81 -2.38 -6.65 -2.23
N TYR A 82 -1.62 -6.52 -1.15
CA TYR A 82 -0.29 -5.95 -1.24
C TYR A 82 0.62 -6.81 -2.13
N ALA A 83 0.53 -8.13 -2.01
CA ALA A 83 1.35 -9.02 -2.84
C ALA A 83 1.06 -8.82 -4.33
N ALA A 84 -0.21 -8.60 -4.68
CA ALA A 84 -0.57 -8.35 -6.07
C ALA A 84 0.04 -7.03 -6.57
N LEU A 85 -0.01 -6.00 -5.74
CA LEU A 85 0.56 -4.70 -6.10
C LEU A 85 2.08 -4.80 -6.25
N GLU A 86 2.74 -5.46 -5.31
CA GLU A 86 4.20 -5.56 -5.36
C GLU A 86 4.65 -6.34 -6.58
N ARG A 87 3.93 -7.41 -6.93
CA ARG A 87 4.25 -8.18 -8.14
C ARG A 87 4.15 -7.32 -9.38
N GLU A 88 3.11 -6.51 -9.48
CA GLU A 88 2.95 -5.61 -10.62
C GLU A 88 4.06 -4.57 -10.64
N ALA A 89 4.42 -4.04 -9.48
CA ALA A 89 5.49 -3.06 -9.39
C ALA A 89 6.81 -3.65 -9.92
N LEU A 90 7.10 -4.89 -9.56
CA LEU A 90 8.30 -5.56 -10.06
C LEU A 90 8.25 -5.75 -11.57
N VAL A 91 7.09 -6.12 -12.11
CA VAL A 91 6.91 -6.26 -13.56
C VAL A 91 7.18 -4.93 -14.27
N ARG A 92 6.82 -3.83 -13.64
CA ARG A 92 7.05 -2.50 -14.20
C ARG A 92 8.45 -1.97 -13.95
N SER A 93 9.32 -2.79 -13.37
CA SER A 93 10.71 -2.39 -13.05
C SER A 93 10.77 -1.26 -12.02
N ILE A 94 9.76 -1.16 -11.18
CA ILE A 94 9.79 -0.23 -10.07
C ILE A 94 10.73 -0.79 -9.02
N THR A 95 11.63 0.05 -8.52
CA THR A 95 12.65 -0.42 -7.56
C THR A 95 12.30 -0.07 -6.13
N ARG A 96 11.38 0.86 -5.91
CA ARG A 96 11.06 1.32 -4.56
C ARG A 96 9.62 1.77 -4.50
N LEU A 97 8.96 1.39 -3.42
CA LEU A 97 7.59 1.81 -3.14
C LEU A 97 7.59 2.73 -1.92
N TRP A 98 6.63 3.62 -1.89
CA TRP A 98 6.47 4.62 -0.84
C TRP A 98 5.03 4.58 -0.34
N VAL A 99 4.81 5.00 0.90
CA VAL A 99 3.46 5.08 1.42
C VAL A 99 3.39 6.13 2.53
N THR A 100 2.27 6.83 2.58
CA THR A 100 1.89 7.62 3.75
C THR A 100 0.93 6.74 4.53
N ALA A 101 1.43 6.09 5.56
CA ALA A 101 0.71 5.03 6.23
C ALA A 101 -0.05 5.56 7.43
N ARG A 102 -1.35 5.41 7.38
CA ARG A 102 -2.24 5.71 8.48
C ARG A 102 -2.16 4.65 9.56
N ALA A 103 -1.98 3.39 9.13
CA ALA A 103 -1.78 2.25 10.02
C ALA A 103 -0.43 1.63 9.68
N PRO A 104 0.66 2.17 10.21
CA PRO A 104 1.99 1.79 9.75
C PRO A 104 2.40 0.37 10.09
N ALA A 105 1.74 -0.26 11.08
CA ALA A 105 2.16 -1.60 11.52
C ALA A 105 2.19 -2.60 10.37
N PHE A 106 1.19 -2.55 9.47
CA PHE A 106 1.17 -3.46 8.35
C PHE A 106 2.41 -3.30 7.47
N PHE A 107 2.73 -2.04 7.13
CA PHE A 107 3.86 -1.79 6.24
C PHE A 107 5.18 -2.09 6.91
N LEU A 108 5.30 -1.81 8.21
CA LEU A 108 6.51 -2.18 8.93
C LEU A 108 6.71 -3.69 8.89
N SER A 109 5.63 -4.47 8.99
CA SER A 109 5.73 -5.92 8.92
C SER A 109 6.11 -6.39 7.52
N GLN A 110 5.88 -5.56 6.50
CA GLN A 110 6.28 -5.88 5.12
C GLN A 110 7.70 -5.45 4.81
N GLY A 111 8.41 -4.90 5.77
CA GLY A 111 9.80 -4.50 5.56
C GLY A 111 10.01 -3.04 5.22
N TYR A 112 8.98 -2.23 5.35
CA TYR A 112 9.12 -0.79 5.13
C TYR A 112 9.88 -0.15 6.28
N THR A 113 10.56 0.95 5.98
CA THR A 113 11.29 1.73 6.97
C THR A 113 10.90 3.20 6.83
N ALA A 114 11.21 3.98 7.86
CA ALA A 114 10.85 5.38 7.89
C ALA A 114 11.62 6.17 6.82
N VAL A 115 10.92 7.11 6.18
CA VAL A 115 11.54 8.03 5.23
C VAL A 115 12.15 9.17 6.03
N PRO A 116 13.46 9.44 5.84
CA PRO A 116 14.07 10.57 6.55
C PRO A 116 13.54 11.91 6.04
N GLU A 117 13.76 12.95 6.81
CA GLU A 117 13.38 14.29 6.37
C GLU A 117 14.04 14.61 5.05
N GLY A 118 13.28 15.25 4.17
CA GLY A 118 13.73 15.60 2.84
C GLY A 118 12.57 15.70 1.88
N ASP A 119 12.90 15.83 0.61
CA ASP A 119 11.90 16.09 -0.43
C ASP A 119 10.85 14.97 -0.53
N GLU A 120 11.30 13.73 -0.45
CA GLU A 120 10.35 12.61 -0.59
C GLU A 120 9.35 12.60 0.56
N ARG A 121 9.84 12.84 1.78
CA ARG A 121 8.94 12.87 2.92
C ARG A 121 7.95 14.02 2.78
N ASP A 122 8.42 15.16 2.31
CA ASP A 122 7.55 16.32 2.11
C ASP A 122 6.45 16.02 1.10
N ILE A 123 6.79 15.32 0.03
CA ILE A 123 5.78 14.91 -0.96
C ILE A 123 4.76 14.00 -0.32
N LEU A 124 5.22 12.99 0.42
CA LEU A 124 4.32 12.01 1.01
C LEU A 124 3.40 12.61 2.06
N MET A 125 3.91 13.55 2.82
CA MET A 125 3.15 14.15 3.92
C MET A 125 2.45 15.43 3.51
N GLY A 126 2.54 15.81 2.25
CA GLY A 126 2.16 17.15 1.79
C GLY A 126 0.73 17.54 2.07
N GLU A 127 -0.19 16.58 2.12
CA GLU A 127 -1.59 16.88 2.36
C GLU A 127 -1.98 16.69 3.83
N CYS A 128 -1.11 16.05 4.61
CA CYS A 128 -1.45 15.72 5.99
C CYS A 128 -1.70 16.94 6.87
N PRO A 129 -0.94 18.03 6.74
CA PRO A 129 -1.21 19.19 7.58
C PRO A 129 -2.58 19.80 7.37
N ARG A 130 -3.19 19.57 6.21
CA ARG A 130 -4.53 20.08 5.92
C ARG A 130 -5.62 19.03 6.10
N CYS A 131 -5.23 17.82 6.48
CA CYS A 131 -6.19 16.73 6.65
C CYS A 131 -6.91 16.88 7.98
N ALA A 132 -8.24 16.77 7.96
CA ALA A 132 -9.04 16.93 9.17
C ALA A 132 -8.76 15.83 10.19
N GLN A 133 -8.20 14.71 9.77
CA GLN A 133 -7.95 13.59 10.67
C GLN A 133 -6.61 13.68 11.40
N LEU A 134 -5.73 14.59 10.98
CA LEU A 134 -4.41 14.69 11.59
C LEU A 134 -4.54 15.03 13.08
N GLY A 135 -3.92 14.21 13.92
CA GLY A 135 -3.99 14.38 15.35
C GLY A 135 -5.32 13.97 15.95
N ARG A 136 -6.25 13.51 15.13
CA ARG A 136 -7.58 13.09 15.59
C ARG A 136 -7.82 11.65 15.19
N GLY A 137 -6.91 10.76 15.60
CA GLY A 137 -6.99 9.36 15.25
C GLY A 137 -6.15 8.99 14.05
N CYS A 138 -5.47 9.95 13.44
CA CYS A 138 -4.53 9.67 12.35
C CYS A 138 -3.19 10.32 12.67
N GLU A 139 -2.16 9.47 12.78
CA GLU A 139 -0.78 9.92 12.94
C GLU A 139 0.03 9.24 11.86
N PRO A 140 -0.01 9.80 10.66
CA PRO A 140 0.58 9.12 9.51
C PRO A 140 2.10 9.07 9.59
N GLN A 141 2.67 8.03 8.99
CA GLN A 141 4.10 7.90 8.86
C GLN A 141 4.45 7.71 7.39
N ALA A 142 5.49 8.41 6.96
CA ALA A 142 6.02 8.22 5.62
C ALA A 142 7.00 7.06 5.66
N LEU A 143 6.74 6.03 4.86
CA LEU A 143 7.52 4.81 4.85
C LEU A 143 7.90 4.44 3.42
N THR A 144 8.97 3.68 3.29
CA THR A 144 9.45 3.24 1.99
C THR A 144 10.06 1.85 2.08
N LYS A 145 10.06 1.15 0.94
CA LYS A 145 10.65 -0.17 0.85
C LYS A 145 11.28 -0.33 -0.54
N ARG A 146 12.50 -0.80 -0.56
CA ARG A 146 13.13 -1.19 -1.82
C ARG A 146 12.65 -2.60 -2.18
N ILE A 147 12.20 -2.77 -3.42
CA ILE A 147 11.57 -4.03 -3.82
C ILE A 147 12.28 -4.72 -4.99
N ASP A 148 13.28 -4.06 -5.59
CA ASP A 148 13.94 -4.65 -6.74
C ASP A 148 14.80 -5.85 -6.32
N ASP A 149 15.10 -6.69 -7.31
CA ASP A 149 15.82 -7.93 -7.06
C ASP A 149 17.31 -7.72 -6.81
N SER A 150 17.80 -6.50 -6.95
CA SER A 150 19.20 -6.25 -6.67
C SER A 150 19.51 -6.41 -5.20
N GLY A 151 18.47 -6.42 -4.36
CA GLY A 151 18.65 -6.63 -2.94
C GLY A 151 19.38 -5.50 -2.27
N PRO A 152 19.58 -5.59 -0.96
CA PRO A 152 20.32 -4.56 -0.26
C PRO A 152 21.78 -4.59 -0.67
N PRO A 153 22.38 -3.45 -0.82
CA PRO A 153 23.80 -3.40 -1.18
C PRO A 153 24.70 -3.84 -0.06
N ASP A 154 24.22 -3.78 1.16
CA ASP A 154 25.04 -4.16 2.27
C ASP A 154 25.10 -5.66 2.35
N GLY A 155 25.99 -6.14 3.16
CA GLY A 155 26.14 -7.55 3.33
C GLY A 155 25.07 -8.19 4.17
N SER A 156 24.04 -7.56 4.35
CA SER A 156 23.01 -8.11 5.21
C SER A 156 22.36 -9.36 4.63
N ARG A 157 22.86 -9.71 3.50
CA ARG A 157 22.44 -11.03 3.06
C ARG A 157 23.51 -12.05 3.23
N SER A 158 23.84 -11.55 3.38
CA SER A 158 24.35 -12.18 3.54
C SER A 158 24.83 -12.94 3.62
N GLU A 159 25.36 -13.04 3.79
CA GLU A 159 25.56 -13.43 3.95
C GLU A 159 25.34 -14.20 3.88
N GLY A 160 25.44 -14.56 3.76
CA GLY A 160 24.82 -14.91 3.68
C GLY A 160 24.61 -15.42 3.42
N GLU A 161 24.59 -15.67 3.53
CA GLU A 161 23.99 -15.87 3.38
C GLU A 161 23.67 -16.39 3.09
N THR A 162 24.15 -16.77 3.18
CA THR A 162 23.53 -17.02 2.99
C THR A 162 22.90 -17.53 2.74
N TRP A 163 23.19 -17.84 2.81
CA TRP A 163 22.25 -18.03 2.65
C TRP A 163 21.90 -18.66 2.27
N HIS A 164 22.12 -19.06 2.18
CA HIS A 164 21.41 -19.38 1.98
C HIS A 164 20.95 -19.74 1.87
N ASP A 165 21.45 -19.93 1.88
CA ASP A 165 20.68 -20.00 1.93
C ASP A 165 20.02 -20.21 1.89
N ARG A 166 20.24 -20.33 1.95
CA ARG A 166 19.47 -20.20 2.15
C ARG A 166 18.65 -20.27 1.89
N ASP A 167 19.04 -20.51 1.81
CA ASP A 167 18.21 -20.33 1.74
C ASP A 167 17.71 -20.54 1.57
#